data_1231e6a505108236db569a91cad67c2c
#
_entry.id   1231e6a505108236db569a91cad67c2c
#
_cell.length_a   1.000
_cell.length_b   1.000
_cell.length_c   1.000
_cell.angle_alpha   90.00
_cell.angle_beta   90.00
_cell.angle_gamma   90.00
#
_symmetry.space_group_name_H-M   'P 1'
#
loop_
_entity.id
_entity.type
_entity.pdbx_description
1 polymer ?
#
loop_
_entity_poly.entity_id
_entity_poly.type
_entity_poly.pdbx_seq_one_letter_code
_entity_poly.pdbx_strand_id
1 'polypeptide(L)'
;MICCVEVRLTIPDNEARTALSTLRRLGVSVERLERADLYRFDVEKDAEKDLVATLRGFETVYNPNKHALRVREEERPGAGEVWVDEIDGAEVRSGGAVRIGGRALPGVRSMERFTAWKLMCATGAAVPERVVLEATETLLCNPAFQKATRK
;
A
#
# COMPACT_ATOMS: atom_id res chain seq x y z
N MET A 1 -10.31 7.68 -14.46
CA MET A 1 -9.19 8.38 -13.79
C MET A 1 -8.71 7.57 -12.61
N ILE A 2 -7.43 7.35 -12.52
CA ILE A 2 -6.84 6.60 -11.41
C ILE A 2 -6.47 7.54 -10.26
N CYS A 3 -6.88 7.16 -9.06
CA CYS A 3 -6.54 7.88 -7.82
C CYS A 3 -5.89 6.89 -6.85
N CYS A 4 -4.66 7.16 -6.42
CA CYS A 4 -3.94 6.36 -5.45
C CYS A 4 -3.89 7.08 -4.10
N VAL A 5 -4.38 6.41 -3.06
CA VAL A 5 -4.40 6.95 -1.70
C VAL A 5 -3.54 6.07 -0.81
N GLU A 6 -2.60 6.68 -0.14
CA GLU A 6 -1.69 6.03 0.80
C GLU A 6 -2.06 6.40 2.23
N VAL A 7 -2.22 5.38 3.07
CA VAL A 7 -2.49 5.55 4.51
C VAL A 7 -1.39 4.84 5.28
N ARG A 8 -0.65 5.59 6.10
CA ARG A 8 0.42 5.01 6.92
C ARG A 8 0.30 5.41 8.38
N LEU A 9 0.90 4.59 9.24
CA LEU A 9 0.95 4.87 10.66
C LEU A 9 1.89 6.06 10.94
N THR A 10 1.45 6.97 11.80
CA THR A 10 2.27 8.04 12.36
C THR A 10 2.93 7.62 13.67
N ILE A 11 2.46 6.52 14.25
CA ILE A 11 3.03 5.86 15.43
C ILE A 11 3.98 4.73 14.98
N PRO A 12 4.83 4.18 15.86
CA PRO A 12 5.71 3.07 15.47
C PRO A 12 4.94 1.89 14.88
N ASP A 13 5.39 1.41 13.72
CA ASP A 13 4.81 0.27 13.02
C ASP A 13 5.54 -1.01 13.43
N ASN A 14 4.95 -1.79 14.30
CA ASN A 14 5.54 -3.02 14.81
C ASN A 14 5.70 -4.10 13.74
N GLU A 15 4.79 -4.17 12.76
CA GLU A 15 4.93 -5.12 11.65
C GLU A 15 6.13 -4.77 10.76
N ALA A 16 6.30 -3.50 10.43
CA ALA A 16 7.45 -3.05 9.65
C ALA A 16 8.76 -3.30 10.42
N ARG A 17 8.77 -3.05 11.72
CA ARG A 17 9.92 -3.30 12.59
C ARG A 17 10.28 -4.78 12.63
N THR A 18 9.30 -5.65 12.81
CA THR A 18 9.50 -7.10 12.83
C THR A 18 9.98 -7.61 11.48
N ALA A 19 9.39 -7.15 10.39
CA ALA A 19 9.80 -7.51 9.05
C ALA A 19 11.23 -7.07 8.75
N LEU A 20 11.61 -5.86 9.14
CA LEU A 20 12.99 -5.35 8.98
C LEU A 20 13.99 -6.23 9.74
N SER A 21 13.71 -6.53 10.99
CA SER A 21 14.56 -7.40 11.82
C SER A 21 14.74 -8.77 11.17
N THR A 22 13.67 -9.35 10.64
CA THR A 22 13.71 -10.66 9.98
C THR A 22 14.51 -10.60 8.68
N LEU A 23 14.31 -9.59 7.85
CA LEU A 23 15.05 -9.41 6.60
C LEU A 23 16.55 -9.29 6.85
N ARG A 24 16.93 -8.49 7.83
CA ARG A 24 18.35 -8.32 8.20
C ARG A 24 18.97 -9.61 8.70
N ARG A 25 18.25 -10.35 9.51
CA ARG A 25 18.70 -11.67 9.99
C ARG A 25 18.89 -12.70 8.86
N LEU A 26 18.07 -12.58 7.82
CA LEU A 26 18.15 -13.42 6.62
C LEU A 26 19.20 -12.93 5.60
N GLY A 27 19.94 -11.87 5.94
CA GLY A 27 21.04 -11.37 5.12
C GLY A 27 20.65 -10.38 4.03
N VAL A 28 19.42 -9.86 4.05
CA VAL A 28 18.98 -8.84 3.09
C VAL A 28 19.53 -7.48 3.51
N SER A 29 20.17 -6.77 2.58
CA SER A 29 20.84 -5.49 2.83
C SER A 29 19.84 -4.32 2.81
N VAL A 30 19.04 -4.20 3.86
CA VAL A 30 18.08 -3.12 4.06
C VAL A 30 18.27 -2.53 5.47
N GLU A 31 18.26 -1.20 5.57
CA GLU A 31 18.46 -0.48 6.85
C GLU A 31 17.18 0.14 7.39
N ARG A 32 16.26 0.52 6.49
CA ARG A 32 14.96 1.10 6.84
C ARG A 32 13.86 0.44 6.03
N LEU A 33 12.74 0.19 6.68
CA LEU A 33 11.55 -0.39 6.05
C LEU A 33 10.33 0.40 6.51
N GLU A 34 9.58 0.91 5.55
CA GLU A 34 8.30 1.56 5.79
C GLU A 34 7.18 0.75 5.16
N ARG A 35 6.01 0.78 5.77
CA ARG A 35 4.82 0.10 5.29
C ARG A 35 3.64 1.08 5.27
N ALA A 36 2.82 0.95 4.24
CA ALA A 36 1.58 1.70 4.13
C ALA A 36 0.49 0.85 3.51
N ASP A 37 -0.77 1.16 3.83
CA ASP A 37 -1.90 0.67 3.06
C ASP A 37 -2.08 1.57 1.84
N LEU A 38 -2.22 0.98 0.67
CA LEU A 38 -2.40 1.68 -0.58
C LEU A 38 -3.70 1.25 -1.23
N TYR A 39 -4.52 2.23 -1.58
CA TYR A 39 -5.77 2.02 -2.30
C TYR A 39 -5.65 2.67 -3.67
N ARG A 40 -5.86 1.89 -4.71
CA ARG A 40 -5.89 2.40 -6.08
C ARG A 40 -7.31 2.32 -6.62
N PHE A 41 -7.89 3.47 -6.89
CA PHE A 41 -9.28 3.59 -7.35
C PHE A 41 -9.33 4.01 -8.82
N ASP A 42 -10.26 3.43 -9.56
CA ASP A 42 -10.71 4.02 -10.81
C ASP A 42 -11.98 4.84 -10.49
N VAL A 43 -11.86 6.16 -10.62
CA VAL A 43 -12.91 7.10 -10.23
C VAL A 43 -13.41 7.92 -11.41
N GLU A 44 -14.65 8.37 -11.33
CA GLU A 44 -15.18 9.38 -12.23
C GLU A 44 -14.43 10.69 -12.04
N LYS A 45 -14.22 11.45 -13.14
CA LYS A 45 -13.34 12.60 -13.20
C LYS A 45 -13.56 13.64 -12.08
N ASP A 46 -14.81 13.87 -11.68
CA ASP A 46 -15.13 14.88 -10.67
C ASP A 46 -15.35 14.32 -9.27
N ALA A 47 -15.13 13.02 -9.07
CA ALA A 47 -15.41 12.34 -7.80
C ALA A 47 -14.19 12.22 -6.87
N GLU A 48 -12.99 12.62 -7.30
CA GLU A 48 -11.74 12.42 -6.55
C GLU A 48 -11.76 13.14 -5.19
N LYS A 49 -12.18 14.40 -5.17
CA LYS A 49 -12.20 15.19 -3.92
C LYS A 49 -13.18 14.61 -2.91
N ASP A 50 -14.37 14.21 -3.38
CA ASP A 50 -15.39 13.60 -2.54
C ASP A 50 -14.94 12.24 -2.02
N LEU A 51 -14.22 11.47 -2.83
CA LEU A 51 -13.64 10.20 -2.42
C LEU A 51 -12.66 10.38 -1.26
N VAL A 52 -11.72 11.31 -1.38
CA VAL A 52 -10.71 11.56 -0.33
C VAL A 52 -11.39 12.02 0.96
N ALA A 53 -12.36 12.95 0.87
CA ALA A 53 -13.12 13.41 2.02
C ALA A 53 -13.89 12.26 2.68
N THR A 54 -14.49 11.38 1.89
CA THR A 54 -15.21 10.20 2.38
C THR A 54 -14.29 9.24 3.10
N LEU A 55 -13.11 8.94 2.53
CA LEU A 55 -12.12 8.05 3.14
C LEU A 55 -11.62 8.57 4.48
N ARG A 56 -11.45 9.89 4.62
CA ARG A 56 -11.05 10.49 5.89
C ARG A 56 -12.09 10.31 7.00
N GLY A 57 -13.33 10.06 6.65
CA GLY A 57 -14.42 9.75 7.59
C GLY A 57 -14.58 8.27 7.91
N PHE A 58 -13.82 7.38 7.28
CA PHE A 58 -13.92 5.93 7.51
C PHE A 58 -12.85 5.48 8.51
N GLU A 59 -13.26 5.16 9.73
CA GLU A 59 -12.33 4.69 10.77
C GLU A 59 -11.57 3.43 10.39
N THR A 60 -12.15 2.58 9.56
CA THR A 60 -11.51 1.36 9.06
C THR A 60 -10.36 1.65 8.10
N VAL A 61 -10.34 2.83 7.47
CA VAL A 61 -9.30 3.27 6.54
C VAL A 61 -8.36 4.27 7.21
N TYR A 62 -8.93 5.25 7.90
CA TYR A 62 -8.20 6.40 8.43
C TYR A 62 -8.64 6.79 9.82
N ASN A 63 -7.68 6.74 10.75
CA ASN A 63 -7.86 7.27 12.11
C ASN A 63 -6.84 8.42 12.29
N PRO A 64 -7.30 9.68 12.45
CA PRO A 64 -6.39 10.82 12.51
C PRO A 64 -5.42 10.79 13.69
N ASN A 65 -5.72 9.99 14.73
CA ASN A 65 -4.84 9.86 15.89
C ASN A 65 -3.62 8.97 15.63
N LYS A 66 -3.65 8.14 14.60
CA LYS A 66 -2.56 7.19 14.32
C LYS A 66 -2.20 7.04 12.84
N HIS A 67 -2.92 7.70 11.93
CA HIS A 67 -2.67 7.60 10.49
C HIS A 67 -2.40 8.95 9.86
N ALA A 68 -1.63 8.93 8.77
CA ALA A 68 -1.52 10.00 7.81
C ALA A 68 -2.04 9.50 6.46
N LEU A 69 -2.91 10.26 5.84
CA LEU A 69 -3.47 9.95 4.53
C LEU A 69 -2.93 10.92 3.49
N ARG A 70 -2.46 10.39 2.38
CA ARG A 70 -1.89 11.16 1.29
C ARG A 70 -2.38 10.65 -0.06
N VAL A 71 -2.72 11.55 -0.97
CA VAL A 71 -2.96 11.21 -2.38
C VAL A 71 -1.60 11.15 -3.07
N ARG A 72 -1.32 10.04 -3.73
CA ARG A 72 -0.08 9.86 -4.49
C ARG A 72 -0.26 10.33 -5.93
N GLU A 73 0.79 10.91 -6.49
CA GLU A 73 0.84 11.21 -7.91
C GLU A 73 1.18 9.97 -8.73
N GLU A 74 2.00 9.08 -8.17
CA GLU A 74 2.45 7.86 -8.85
C GLU A 74 1.42 6.74 -8.73
N GLU A 75 1.08 6.15 -9.85
CA GLU A 75 0.13 5.03 -9.95
C GLU A 75 0.80 3.65 -9.90
N ARG A 76 2.12 3.62 -9.76
CA ARG A 76 2.96 2.42 -9.74
C ARG A 76 4.03 2.53 -8.67
N PRO A 77 4.62 1.40 -8.26
CA PRO A 77 5.73 1.43 -7.32
C PRO A 77 6.90 2.26 -7.84
N GLY A 78 7.49 3.06 -6.98
CA GLY A 78 8.71 3.80 -7.25
C GLY A 78 9.97 3.00 -6.88
N ALA A 79 11.11 3.67 -6.89
CA ALA A 79 12.38 3.06 -6.49
C ALA A 79 12.32 2.59 -5.03
N GLY A 80 12.75 1.36 -4.77
CA GLY A 80 12.74 0.77 -3.43
C GLY A 80 11.37 0.28 -2.96
N GLU A 81 10.33 0.40 -3.77
CA GLU A 81 8.98 0.01 -3.40
C GLU A 81 8.56 -1.33 -3.99
N VAL A 82 7.74 -2.05 -3.23
CA VAL A 82 6.97 -3.21 -3.72
C VAL A 82 5.56 -3.12 -3.15
N TRP A 83 4.57 -3.34 -4.01
CA TRP A 83 3.16 -3.39 -3.63
C TRP A 83 2.68 -4.82 -3.66
N VAL A 84 2.14 -5.28 -2.55
CA VAL A 84 1.71 -6.67 -2.37
C VAL A 84 0.20 -6.70 -2.17
N ASP A 85 -0.50 -7.50 -2.96
CA ASP A 85 -1.94 -7.70 -2.83
C ASP A 85 -2.29 -9.17 -2.71
N GLU A 86 -3.48 -9.44 -2.20
CA GLU A 86 -4.03 -10.78 -2.17
C GLU A 86 -4.52 -11.17 -3.57
N ILE A 87 -4.19 -12.37 -4.04
CA ILE A 87 -4.58 -12.84 -5.37
C ILE A 87 -6.11 -12.89 -5.52
N ASP A 88 -6.80 -13.30 -4.45
CA ASP A 88 -8.27 -13.39 -4.41
C ASP A 88 -8.90 -12.21 -3.68
N GLY A 89 -8.32 -11.01 -3.77
CA GLY A 89 -8.77 -9.83 -3.04
C GLY A 89 -10.26 -9.56 -3.21
N ALA A 90 -11.04 -9.79 -2.14
CA ALA A 90 -12.49 -9.60 -2.13
C ALA A 90 -12.91 -8.13 -2.27
N GLU A 91 -11.96 -7.21 -2.15
CA GLU A 91 -12.18 -5.77 -2.22
C GLU A 91 -12.14 -5.24 -3.66
N VAL A 92 -11.61 -6.02 -4.61
CA VAL A 92 -11.62 -5.66 -6.02
C VAL A 92 -13.03 -5.90 -6.57
N ARG A 93 -13.68 -4.83 -6.98
CA ARG A 93 -15.03 -4.90 -7.57
C ARG A 93 -15.02 -4.26 -8.94
N SER A 94 -15.48 -5.01 -9.93
CA SER A 94 -15.81 -4.50 -11.26
C SER A 94 -17.28 -4.78 -11.54
N GLY A 95 -18.03 -3.78 -12.04
CA GLY A 95 -19.42 -3.94 -12.43
C GLY A 95 -20.45 -3.81 -11.31
N GLY A 96 -20.08 -3.32 -10.13
CA GLY A 96 -20.99 -3.06 -9.01
C GLY A 96 -20.52 -1.88 -8.17
N ALA A 97 -21.30 -1.49 -7.16
CA ALA A 97 -20.86 -0.44 -6.23
C ALA A 97 -19.67 -0.93 -5.40
N VAL A 98 -18.57 -0.18 -5.43
CA VAL A 98 -17.41 -0.45 -4.59
C VAL A 98 -17.75 -0.06 -3.16
N ARG A 99 -17.41 -0.94 -2.21
CA ARG A 99 -17.71 -0.74 -0.79
C ARG A 99 -16.48 -0.99 0.07
N ILE A 100 -16.32 -0.16 1.10
CA ILE A 100 -15.36 -0.40 2.18
C ILE A 100 -16.14 -0.42 3.50
N GLY A 101 -15.94 -1.49 4.28
CA GLY A 101 -16.65 -1.64 5.55
C GLY A 101 -18.17 -1.57 5.43
N GLY A 102 -18.73 -2.07 4.31
CA GLY A 102 -20.14 -2.02 4.02
C GLY A 102 -20.66 -0.69 3.48
N ARG A 103 -19.82 0.35 3.39
CA ARG A 103 -20.19 1.67 2.86
C ARG A 103 -19.84 1.79 1.39
N ALA A 104 -20.80 2.24 0.59
CA ALA A 104 -20.59 2.49 -0.84
C ALA A 104 -19.73 3.75 -1.05
N LEU A 105 -18.88 3.70 -2.08
CA LEU A 105 -18.05 4.83 -2.50
C LEU A 105 -18.63 5.42 -3.78
N PRO A 106 -19.26 6.60 -3.73
CA PRO A 106 -19.84 7.22 -4.92
C PRO A 106 -18.79 7.57 -5.97
N GLY A 107 -19.08 7.32 -7.24
CA GLY A 107 -18.22 7.66 -8.36
C GLY A 107 -16.99 6.76 -8.51
N VAL A 108 -16.90 5.69 -7.76
CA VAL A 108 -15.80 4.71 -7.84
C VAL A 108 -16.23 3.51 -8.65
N ARG A 109 -15.49 3.20 -9.72
CA ARG A 109 -15.77 2.07 -10.62
C ARG A 109 -15.08 0.79 -10.15
N SER A 110 -13.85 0.90 -9.65
CA SER A 110 -13.09 -0.24 -9.15
C SER A 110 -12.11 0.21 -8.07
N MET A 111 -11.68 -0.73 -7.25
CA MET A 111 -10.71 -0.52 -6.20
C MET A 111 -9.76 -1.72 -6.12
N GLU A 112 -8.48 -1.43 -5.95
CA GLU A 112 -7.46 -2.40 -5.59
C GLU A 112 -6.80 -1.95 -4.29
N ARG A 113 -6.47 -2.89 -3.43
CA ARG A 113 -5.79 -2.62 -2.17
C ARG A 113 -4.46 -3.35 -2.12
N PHE A 114 -3.41 -2.63 -1.72
CA PHE A 114 -2.07 -3.17 -1.58
C PHE A 114 -1.50 -2.86 -0.21
N THR A 115 -0.59 -3.72 0.24
CA THR A 115 0.39 -3.33 1.25
C THR A 115 1.62 -2.82 0.50
N ALA A 116 1.97 -1.56 0.68
CA ALA A 116 3.12 -0.94 0.04
C ALA A 116 4.30 -0.96 1.02
N TRP A 117 5.41 -1.59 0.60
CA TRP A 117 6.66 -1.62 1.35
C TRP A 117 7.68 -0.74 0.66
N LYS A 118 8.41 0.05 1.44
CA LYS A 118 9.51 0.86 0.93
C LYS A 118 10.78 0.51 1.67
N LEU A 119 11.79 0.08 0.91
CA LEU A 119 13.07 -0.38 1.41
C LEU A 119 14.14 0.67 1.15
N MET A 120 14.86 1.06 2.20
CA MET A 120 15.83 2.14 2.15
C MET A 120 17.15 1.77 2.81
N CYS A 121 18.21 2.44 2.36
CA CYS A 121 19.50 2.45 3.02
C CYS A 121 19.46 3.34 4.28
N ALA A 122 20.54 3.32 5.07
CA ALA A 122 20.66 4.13 6.27
C ALA A 122 20.50 5.64 6.01
N THR A 123 20.88 6.11 4.82
CA THR A 123 20.74 7.52 4.38
C THR A 123 19.31 7.91 3.98
N GLY A 124 18.40 6.94 3.90
CA GLY A 124 17.06 7.15 3.38
C GLY A 124 16.91 6.97 1.87
N ALA A 125 17.99 6.72 1.16
CA ALA A 125 17.96 6.40 -0.27
C ALA A 125 17.34 5.01 -0.50
N ALA A 126 16.65 4.85 -1.63
CA ALA A 126 16.08 3.56 -2.02
C ALA A 126 17.18 2.51 -2.20
N VAL A 127 16.91 1.27 -1.77
CA VAL A 127 17.81 0.15 -2.05
C VAL A 127 17.79 -0.19 -3.55
N PRO A 128 18.84 -0.86 -4.08
CA PRO A 128 18.82 -1.35 -5.46
C PRO A 128 17.66 -2.32 -5.71
N GLU A 129 17.18 -2.36 -6.94
CA GLU A 129 16.03 -3.20 -7.32
C GLU A 129 16.27 -4.69 -7.04
N ARG A 130 17.51 -5.17 -7.17
CA ARG A 130 17.88 -6.56 -6.79
C ARG A 130 17.61 -6.88 -5.32
N VAL A 131 17.77 -5.87 -4.43
CA VAL A 131 17.49 -6.03 -2.99
C VAL A 131 15.98 -6.04 -2.75
N VAL A 132 15.21 -5.23 -3.47
CA VAL A 132 13.75 -5.27 -3.42
C VAL A 132 13.24 -6.65 -3.83
N LEU A 133 13.77 -7.21 -4.92
CA LEU A 133 13.42 -8.56 -5.37
C LEU A 133 13.74 -9.61 -4.32
N GLU A 134 14.94 -9.58 -3.76
CA GLU A 134 15.38 -10.50 -2.71
C GLU A 134 14.45 -10.45 -1.49
N ALA A 135 14.15 -9.25 -0.99
CA ALA A 135 13.25 -9.07 0.14
C ALA A 135 11.84 -9.57 -0.17
N THR A 136 11.35 -9.32 -1.38
CA THR A 136 10.02 -9.76 -1.83
C THR A 136 9.93 -11.28 -1.84
N GLU A 137 10.91 -11.97 -2.44
CA GLU A 137 10.94 -13.44 -2.53
C GLU A 137 11.18 -14.11 -1.19
N THR A 138 11.93 -13.45 -0.30
CA THR A 138 12.34 -14.04 1.00
C THR A 138 11.23 -13.89 2.05
N LEU A 139 10.53 -12.74 2.09
CA LEU A 139 9.60 -12.45 3.19
C LEU A 139 8.34 -11.69 2.78
N LEU A 140 8.45 -10.64 1.96
CA LEU A 140 7.37 -9.65 1.84
C LEU A 140 6.15 -10.13 1.04
N CYS A 141 6.30 -11.15 0.21
CA CYS A 141 5.21 -11.70 -0.60
C CYS A 141 5.20 -13.22 -0.53
N ASN A 142 4.05 -13.78 -0.20
CA ASN A 142 3.85 -15.22 -0.30
C ASN A 142 3.18 -15.53 -1.64
N PRO A 143 3.89 -16.13 -2.62
CA PRO A 143 3.36 -16.33 -3.96
C PRO A 143 2.20 -17.31 -4.03
N ALA A 144 1.95 -18.08 -2.97
CA ALA A 144 0.81 -19.00 -2.91
C ALA A 144 -0.53 -18.27 -2.89
N PHE A 145 -0.60 -17.08 -2.29
CA PHE A 145 -1.84 -16.31 -2.16
C PHE A 145 -1.67 -14.80 -2.32
N GLN A 146 -0.49 -14.33 -2.61
CA GLN A 146 -0.19 -12.91 -2.81
C GLN A 146 0.51 -12.68 -4.13
N LYS A 147 0.35 -11.47 -4.65
CA LYS A 147 1.01 -11.00 -5.87
C LYS A 147 1.76 -9.71 -5.59
N ALA A 148 3.01 -9.65 -6.05
CA ALA A 148 3.86 -8.47 -5.90
C ALA A 148 3.98 -7.70 -7.22
N THR A 149 3.90 -6.38 -7.12
CA THR A 149 4.18 -5.46 -8.22
C THR A 149 5.37 -4.59 -7.81
N ARG A 150 6.40 -4.55 -8.65
CA ARG A 150 7.63 -3.77 -8.43
C ARG A 150 7.81 -2.76 -9.56
N LYS A 151 8.76 -1.86 -9.37
CA LYS A 151 9.16 -0.89 -10.38
C LYS A 151 9.59 -1.56 -11.70
#